data_f87119f8b605060873ea7f41e3b5b4ee
#
_entry.id   f87119f8b605060873ea7f41e3b5b4ee
#
_cell.length_a   1.000
_cell.length_b   1.000
_cell.length_c   1.000
_cell.angle_alpha   90.00
_cell.angle_beta   90.00
_cell.angle_gamma   90.00
#
_symmetry.space_group_name_H-M   'P 1'
#
loop_
_entity.id
_entity.type
_entity.pdbx_description
1 polymer ?
#
loop_
_entity_poly.entity_id
_entity_poly.type
_entity_poly.pdbx_seq_one_letter_code
_entity_poly.pdbx_strand_id
1 'polypeptide(L)'
;LLLNEADQFLSSRSEGAGSSADKMHNQMQNIFLEQIEKFEGILIATTNLLGNIDKAFSRRFNYKIEFKKPGKKQRLRLWQFMLPENADYTEDFDMTELAKYDLTGGQINLIIKNTAYKVAVRDESVFGNQDFLEEIEKELGSSFDGAKSMGFKV
;
A
#
# COMPACT_ATOMS: atom_id res chain seq x y z
N LEU A 1 3.01 7.42 -18.72
CA LEU A 1 3.38 6.03 -18.42
C LEU A 1 3.43 5.83 -16.90
N LEU A 2 2.81 4.77 -16.39
CA LEU A 2 2.87 4.36 -14.99
C LEU A 2 3.57 3.01 -14.89
N LEU A 3 4.62 2.95 -14.07
CA LEU A 3 5.32 1.72 -13.71
C LEU A 3 5.03 1.43 -12.23
N ASN A 4 4.20 0.43 -11.97
CA ASN A 4 3.93 -0.02 -10.62
C ASN A 4 4.95 -1.08 -10.21
N GLU A 5 5.38 -1.06 -8.93
CA GLU A 5 6.41 -1.97 -8.40
C GLU A 5 7.69 -1.97 -9.24
N ALA A 6 8.18 -0.76 -9.52
CA ALA A 6 9.29 -0.54 -10.43
C ALA A 6 10.62 -1.15 -9.96
N ASP A 7 10.75 -1.49 -8.68
CA ASP A 7 11.93 -2.19 -8.12
C ASP A 7 12.21 -3.53 -8.81
N GLN A 8 11.20 -4.21 -9.35
CA GLN A 8 11.39 -5.43 -10.13
C GLN A 8 12.21 -5.20 -11.41
N PHE A 9 12.08 -4.01 -12.02
CA PHE A 9 12.78 -3.64 -13.25
C PHE A 9 14.01 -2.77 -13.00
N LEU A 10 14.01 -2.02 -11.90
CA LEU A 10 14.98 -0.97 -11.59
C LEU A 10 15.94 -1.36 -10.45
N SER A 11 15.94 -2.64 -10.05
CA SER A 11 16.80 -3.15 -8.97
C SER A 11 18.28 -3.01 -9.30
N SER A 12 19.11 -2.95 -8.26
CA SER A 12 20.55 -2.94 -8.39
C SER A 12 21.05 -4.16 -9.16
N ARG A 13 22.05 -3.97 -9.99
CA ARG A 13 22.68 -5.04 -10.77
C ARG A 13 23.31 -6.08 -9.84
N SER A 14 23.17 -7.35 -10.17
CA SER A 14 23.88 -8.41 -9.47
C SER A 14 25.38 -8.32 -9.80
N GLU A 15 26.19 -7.78 -8.91
CA GLU A 15 27.64 -7.82 -9.04
C GLU A 15 28.12 -9.26 -8.81
N GLY A 16 28.65 -9.88 -9.85
CA GLY A 16 29.23 -11.23 -9.78
C GLY A 16 28.42 -12.35 -10.40
N ALA A 17 27.31 -12.05 -11.02
CA ALA A 17 26.48 -13.06 -11.64
C ALA A 17 27.03 -13.49 -13.00
N GLY A 18 27.54 -14.72 -13.07
CA GLY A 18 28.00 -15.36 -14.30
C GLY A 18 26.89 -16.03 -15.12
N SER A 19 25.64 -15.99 -14.66
CA SER A 19 24.52 -16.66 -15.32
C SER A 19 24.06 -15.90 -16.58
N SER A 20 23.56 -16.64 -17.56
CA SER A 20 22.97 -16.06 -18.78
C SER A 20 21.76 -15.18 -18.46
N ALA A 21 21.01 -15.51 -17.41
CA ALA A 21 19.84 -14.78 -16.96
C ALA A 21 20.23 -13.39 -16.43
N ASP A 22 21.32 -13.26 -15.66
CA ASP A 22 21.78 -11.99 -15.13
C ASP A 22 22.29 -11.05 -16.23
N LYS A 23 22.99 -11.61 -17.22
CA LYS A 23 23.43 -10.86 -18.40
C LYS A 23 22.23 -10.29 -19.17
N MET A 24 21.22 -11.11 -19.38
CA MET A 24 19.98 -10.69 -20.07
C MET A 24 19.24 -9.61 -19.27
N HIS A 25 19.13 -9.77 -17.95
CA HIS A 25 18.50 -8.78 -17.08
C HIS A 25 19.23 -7.42 -17.14
N ASN A 26 20.55 -7.43 -17.02
CA ASN A 26 21.37 -6.22 -17.11
C ASN A 26 21.26 -5.56 -18.49
N GLN A 27 21.14 -6.33 -19.56
CA GLN A 27 20.93 -5.82 -20.90
C GLN A 27 19.56 -5.15 -21.05
N MET A 28 18.50 -5.78 -20.53
CA MET A 28 17.15 -5.20 -20.49
C MET A 28 17.12 -3.89 -19.71
N GLN A 29 17.79 -3.83 -18.56
CA GLN A 29 17.90 -2.60 -17.78
C GLN A 29 18.57 -1.46 -18.57
N ASN A 30 19.66 -1.75 -19.31
CA ASN A 30 20.32 -0.74 -20.14
C ASN A 30 19.41 -0.21 -21.24
N ILE A 31 18.68 -1.09 -21.93
CA ILE A 31 17.68 -0.69 -22.93
C ILE A 31 16.60 0.17 -22.31
N PHE A 32 16.12 -0.23 -21.13
CA PHE A 32 15.08 0.51 -20.44
C PHE A 32 15.55 1.92 -19.99
N LEU A 33 16.78 2.04 -19.50
CA LEU A 33 17.41 3.33 -19.20
C LEU A 33 17.46 4.24 -20.41
N GLU A 34 17.86 3.70 -21.57
CA GLU A 34 17.90 4.45 -22.82
C GLU A 34 16.51 4.91 -23.28
N GLN A 35 15.50 4.06 -23.13
CA GLN A 35 14.12 4.41 -23.47
C GLN A 35 13.53 5.48 -22.54
N ILE A 36 13.85 5.44 -21.24
CA ILE A 36 13.43 6.49 -20.30
C ILE A 36 14.02 7.86 -20.70
N GLU A 37 15.27 7.90 -21.12
CA GLU A 37 15.92 9.14 -21.53
C GLU A 37 15.31 9.76 -22.80
N LYS A 38 14.81 8.91 -23.70
CA LYS A 38 14.17 9.33 -24.96
C LYS A 38 12.67 9.55 -24.82
N PHE A 39 12.09 9.20 -23.67
CA PHE A 39 10.64 9.26 -23.50
C PHE A 39 10.16 10.71 -23.33
N GLU A 40 9.40 11.19 -24.32
CA GLU A 40 8.75 12.49 -24.28
C GLU A 40 7.37 12.35 -23.61
N GLY A 41 7.29 12.58 -22.31
CA GLY A 41 6.04 12.48 -21.55
C GLY A 41 6.25 12.38 -20.05
N ILE A 42 5.18 12.12 -19.32
CA ILE A 42 5.21 11.95 -17.87
C ILE A 42 5.39 10.46 -17.55
N LEU A 43 6.48 10.13 -16.86
CA LEU A 43 6.75 8.81 -16.30
C LEU A 43 6.59 8.85 -14.78
N ILE A 44 5.71 8.01 -14.27
CA ILE A 44 5.52 7.80 -12.83
C ILE A 44 5.92 6.37 -12.50
N ALA A 45 6.81 6.19 -11.53
CA ALA A 45 7.22 4.89 -11.03
C ALA A 45 6.91 4.81 -9.53
N THR A 46 6.32 3.69 -9.09
CA THR A 46 6.09 3.41 -7.67
C THR A 46 6.98 2.26 -7.20
N THR A 47 7.41 2.30 -5.96
CA THR A 47 8.19 1.22 -5.34
C THR A 47 7.99 1.19 -3.82
N ASN A 48 8.03 0.01 -3.25
CA ASN A 48 8.09 -0.22 -1.81
C ASN A 48 9.54 -0.40 -1.33
N LEU A 49 10.52 -0.54 -2.25
CA LEU A 49 11.91 -0.89 -1.97
C LEU A 49 12.88 0.15 -2.55
N LEU A 50 12.75 1.40 -2.11
CA LEU A 50 13.58 2.51 -2.61
C LEU A 50 15.09 2.21 -2.52
N GLY A 51 15.54 1.50 -1.48
CA GLY A 51 16.93 1.11 -1.31
C GLY A 51 17.48 0.13 -2.36
N ASN A 52 16.59 -0.57 -3.05
CA ASN A 52 16.96 -1.56 -4.08
C ASN A 52 17.05 -0.94 -5.48
N ILE A 53 16.59 0.30 -5.65
CA ILE A 53 16.65 0.97 -6.95
C ILE A 53 18.10 1.34 -7.28
N ASP A 54 18.55 0.93 -8.46
CA ASP A 54 19.87 1.28 -8.98
C ASP A 54 20.04 2.81 -9.07
N LYS A 55 21.22 3.31 -8.70
CA LYS A 55 21.54 4.73 -8.71
C LYS A 55 21.42 5.35 -10.10
N ALA A 56 21.67 4.59 -11.16
CA ALA A 56 21.52 5.07 -12.54
C ALA A 56 20.06 5.40 -12.86
N PHE A 57 19.11 4.56 -12.43
CA PHE A 57 17.69 4.87 -12.57
C PHE A 57 17.27 6.03 -11.66
N SER A 58 17.69 6.00 -10.41
CA SER A 58 17.34 7.03 -9.44
C SER A 58 17.70 8.45 -9.92
N ARG A 59 18.79 8.61 -10.68
CA ARG A 59 19.24 9.91 -11.20
C ARG A 59 18.39 10.44 -12.36
N ARG A 60 17.57 9.60 -12.99
CA ARG A 60 16.72 9.97 -14.12
C ARG A 60 15.34 10.45 -13.74
N PHE A 61 14.96 10.24 -12.47
CA PHE A 61 13.72 10.78 -11.93
C PHE A 61 13.93 12.18 -11.38
N ASN A 62 13.23 13.15 -11.92
CA ASN A 62 13.29 14.56 -11.53
C ASN A 62 12.74 14.78 -10.12
N TYR A 63 11.71 14.01 -9.75
CA TYR A 63 11.03 14.12 -8.46
C TYR A 63 11.01 12.76 -7.77
N LYS A 64 11.24 12.77 -6.46
CA LYS A 64 11.15 11.60 -5.59
C LYS A 64 10.24 11.97 -4.44
N ILE A 65 9.10 11.35 -4.37
CA ILE A 65 8.06 11.64 -3.38
C ILE A 65 7.92 10.44 -2.47
N GLU A 66 8.21 10.65 -1.18
CA GLU A 66 8.01 9.63 -0.15
C GLU A 66 6.59 9.72 0.40
N PHE A 67 5.84 8.62 0.35
CA PHE A 67 4.55 8.47 0.99
C PHE A 67 4.75 7.85 2.37
N LYS A 68 4.77 8.69 3.39
CA LYS A 68 4.87 8.24 4.79
C LYS A 68 3.54 7.71 5.30
N LYS A 69 3.61 6.84 6.31
CA LYS A 69 2.43 6.40 7.05
C LYS A 69 1.66 7.63 7.57
N PRO A 70 0.32 7.69 7.41
CA PRO A 70 -0.44 8.89 7.75
C PRO A 70 -0.48 9.12 9.25
N GLY A 71 -0.27 10.35 9.69
CA GLY A 71 -0.50 10.77 11.08
C GLY A 71 -2.00 10.88 11.42
N LYS A 72 -2.34 11.02 12.71
CA LYS A 72 -3.74 11.04 13.19
C LYS A 72 -4.66 11.99 12.40
N LYS A 73 -4.20 13.22 12.12
CA LYS A 73 -5.00 14.20 11.33
C LYS A 73 -5.24 13.72 9.89
N GLN A 74 -4.25 13.07 9.29
CA GLN A 74 -4.37 12.53 7.93
C GLN A 74 -5.28 11.31 7.92
N ARG A 75 -5.18 10.42 8.92
CA ARG A 75 -6.11 9.29 9.07
C ARG A 75 -7.55 9.74 9.22
N LEU A 76 -7.82 10.78 10.02
CA LEU A 76 -9.16 11.34 10.13
C LEU A 76 -9.71 11.80 8.77
N ARG A 77 -8.87 12.49 7.96
CA ARG A 77 -9.27 12.89 6.60
C ARG A 77 -9.49 11.69 5.68
N LEU A 78 -8.69 10.62 5.82
CA LEU A 78 -8.89 9.40 5.06
C LEU A 78 -10.21 8.73 5.42
N TRP A 79 -10.55 8.61 6.70
CA TRP A 79 -11.85 8.13 7.14
C TRP A 79 -12.99 8.97 6.57
N GLN A 80 -12.92 10.30 6.68
CA GLN A 80 -13.92 11.21 6.11
C GLN A 80 -14.12 11.06 4.60
N PHE A 81 -13.02 10.85 3.87
CA PHE A 81 -13.04 10.74 2.42
C PHE A 81 -13.51 9.35 1.92
N MET A 82 -13.21 8.30 2.67
CA MET A 82 -13.43 6.92 2.23
C MET A 82 -14.75 6.32 2.74
N LEU A 83 -15.29 6.83 3.84
CA LEU A 83 -16.59 6.37 4.35
C LEU A 83 -17.70 6.74 3.36
N PRO A 84 -18.66 5.82 3.12
CA PRO A 84 -19.79 6.10 2.20
C PRO A 84 -20.66 7.24 2.71
N GLU A 85 -20.87 8.26 1.88
CA GLU A 85 -21.72 9.41 2.23
C GLU A 85 -23.21 9.04 2.37
N ASN A 86 -23.65 7.99 1.67
CA ASN A 86 -25.05 7.53 1.64
C ASN A 86 -25.32 6.37 2.61
N ALA A 87 -24.48 6.15 3.58
CA ALA A 87 -24.67 5.12 4.59
C ALA A 87 -25.31 5.71 5.86
N ASP A 88 -26.13 4.92 6.53
CA ASP A 88 -26.70 5.29 7.82
C ASP A 88 -25.72 4.95 8.93
N TYR A 89 -25.47 5.90 9.82
CA TYR A 89 -24.59 5.77 10.97
C TYR A 89 -25.37 5.94 12.27
N THR A 90 -24.92 5.26 13.33
CA THR A 90 -25.50 5.46 14.67
C THR A 90 -25.26 6.90 15.16
N GLU A 91 -26.13 7.41 16.02
CA GLU A 91 -26.05 8.79 16.54
C GLU A 91 -24.73 9.08 17.28
N ASP A 92 -24.13 8.06 17.89
CA ASP A 92 -22.87 8.12 18.62
C ASP A 92 -21.63 7.82 17.76
N PHE A 93 -21.79 7.72 16.43
CA PHE A 93 -20.69 7.44 15.53
C PHE A 93 -19.61 8.53 15.55
N ASP A 94 -18.38 8.19 15.94
CA ASP A 94 -17.25 9.11 16.02
C ASP A 94 -16.03 8.61 15.25
N MET A 95 -15.78 9.20 14.08
CA MET A 95 -14.59 8.92 13.26
C MET A 95 -13.28 9.28 13.97
N THR A 96 -13.32 10.20 14.95
CA THR A 96 -12.11 10.62 15.65
C THR A 96 -11.55 9.49 16.52
N GLU A 97 -12.41 8.58 16.96
CA GLU A 97 -12.04 7.37 17.66
C GLU A 97 -11.28 6.40 16.74
N LEU A 98 -11.81 6.16 15.56
CA LEU A 98 -11.19 5.28 14.55
C LEU A 98 -9.81 5.84 14.12
N ALA A 99 -9.66 7.16 14.04
CA ALA A 99 -8.40 7.80 13.67
C ALA A 99 -7.28 7.67 14.74
N LYS A 100 -7.57 7.16 15.94
CA LYS A 100 -6.55 6.89 16.98
C LYS A 100 -5.64 5.73 16.58
N TYR A 101 -6.17 4.75 15.85
CA TYR A 101 -5.44 3.55 15.43
C TYR A 101 -4.43 3.87 14.33
N ASP A 102 -3.23 3.30 14.46
CA ASP A 102 -2.12 3.56 13.55
C ASP A 102 -2.22 2.72 12.27
N LEU A 103 -3.06 3.17 11.33
CA LEU A 103 -3.42 2.48 10.10
C LEU A 103 -2.89 3.22 8.87
N THR A 104 -2.57 2.46 7.83
CA THR A 104 -2.32 2.99 6.48
C THR A 104 -3.63 3.25 5.74
N GLY A 105 -3.59 4.01 4.65
CA GLY A 105 -4.78 4.24 3.80
C GLY A 105 -5.34 2.94 3.20
N GLY A 106 -4.48 1.99 2.85
CA GLY A 106 -4.90 0.67 2.37
C GLY A 106 -5.64 -0.13 3.43
N GLN A 107 -5.15 -0.14 4.67
CA GLN A 107 -5.82 -0.79 5.79
C GLN A 107 -7.17 -0.15 6.11
N ILE A 108 -7.25 1.19 6.12
CA ILE A 108 -8.52 1.90 6.29
C ILE A 108 -9.55 1.47 5.23
N ASN A 109 -9.14 1.44 3.95
CA ASN A 109 -10.01 1.00 2.87
C ASN A 109 -10.48 -0.45 3.03
N LEU A 110 -9.59 -1.35 3.44
CA LEU A 110 -9.93 -2.75 3.69
C LEU A 110 -10.92 -2.90 4.84
N ILE A 111 -10.68 -2.19 5.95
CA ILE A 111 -11.58 -2.18 7.11
C ILE A 111 -12.97 -1.69 6.73
N ILE A 112 -13.07 -0.57 5.98
CA ILE A 112 -14.37 -0.05 5.51
C ILE A 112 -15.10 -1.09 4.67
N LYS A 113 -14.41 -1.74 3.73
CA LYS A 113 -14.99 -2.80 2.89
C LYS A 113 -15.52 -3.97 3.71
N ASN A 114 -14.70 -4.49 4.62
CA ASN A 114 -15.07 -5.63 5.44
C ASN A 114 -16.25 -5.29 6.37
N THR A 115 -16.23 -4.10 6.98
CA THR A 115 -17.34 -3.60 7.78
C THR A 115 -18.62 -3.49 6.94
N ALA A 116 -18.52 -2.96 5.72
CA ALA A 116 -19.67 -2.84 4.83
C ALA A 116 -20.29 -4.20 4.49
N TYR A 117 -19.47 -5.21 4.18
CA TYR A 117 -19.98 -6.58 3.95
C TYR A 117 -20.67 -7.17 5.19
N LYS A 118 -20.14 -6.92 6.38
CA LYS A 118 -20.70 -7.40 7.63
C LYS A 118 -22.04 -6.72 7.95
N VAL A 119 -22.14 -5.42 7.73
CA VAL A 119 -23.36 -4.63 8.01
C VAL A 119 -24.46 -4.91 6.98
N ALA A 120 -24.10 -5.10 5.70
CA ALA A 120 -25.03 -5.36 4.61
C ALA A 120 -25.89 -6.62 4.75
N VAL A 121 -25.48 -7.58 5.59
CA VAL A 121 -26.24 -8.82 5.84
C VAL A 121 -27.17 -8.73 7.06
N ARG A 122 -27.25 -7.56 7.72
CA ARG A 122 -28.16 -7.30 8.84
C ARG A 122 -29.53 -6.82 8.34
N ASP A 123 -30.55 -7.01 9.15
CA ASP A 123 -31.88 -6.48 8.86
C ASP A 123 -31.89 -4.94 8.77
N GLU A 124 -31.07 -4.29 9.63
CA GLU A 124 -30.82 -2.85 9.59
C GLU A 124 -29.34 -2.61 9.26
N SER A 125 -29.09 -1.97 8.11
CA SER A 125 -27.74 -1.69 7.60
C SER A 125 -27.20 -0.38 8.16
N VAL A 126 -27.08 -0.26 9.49
CA VAL A 126 -26.56 0.91 10.20
C VAL A 126 -25.17 0.64 10.72
N PHE A 127 -24.23 1.55 10.48
CA PHE A 127 -22.84 1.46 10.89
C PHE A 127 -22.62 2.08 12.28
N GLY A 128 -22.03 1.32 13.20
CA GLY A 128 -21.59 1.82 14.50
C GLY A 128 -20.07 1.76 14.65
N ASN A 129 -19.51 2.52 15.60
CA ASN A 129 -18.08 2.47 15.90
C ASN A 129 -17.59 1.06 16.17
N GLN A 130 -18.38 0.26 16.90
CA GLN A 130 -18.01 -1.10 17.26
C GLN A 130 -17.76 -1.99 16.05
N ASP A 131 -18.49 -1.78 14.95
CA ASP A 131 -18.31 -2.56 13.72
C ASP A 131 -16.92 -2.35 13.10
N PHE A 132 -16.48 -1.10 13.09
CA PHE A 132 -15.14 -0.76 12.59
C PHE A 132 -14.05 -1.19 13.56
N LEU A 133 -14.25 -1.05 14.87
CA LEU A 133 -13.26 -1.45 15.87
C LEU A 133 -12.96 -2.94 15.82
N GLU A 134 -13.96 -3.78 15.65
CA GLU A 134 -13.76 -5.22 15.47
C GLU A 134 -12.94 -5.55 14.21
N GLU A 135 -13.16 -4.86 13.11
CA GLU A 135 -12.37 -5.07 11.88
C GLU A 135 -10.95 -4.46 12.01
N ILE A 136 -10.78 -3.37 12.75
CA ILE A 136 -9.46 -2.82 13.10
C ILE A 136 -8.65 -3.83 13.91
N GLU A 137 -9.25 -4.44 14.94
CA GLU A 137 -8.59 -5.45 15.76
C GLU A 137 -8.16 -6.67 14.93
N LYS A 138 -9.01 -7.14 14.04
CA LYS A 138 -8.68 -8.23 13.12
C LYS A 138 -7.51 -7.86 12.20
N GLU A 139 -7.54 -6.67 11.60
CA GLU A 139 -6.49 -6.21 10.69
C GLU A 139 -5.15 -6.07 11.41
N LEU A 140 -5.13 -5.48 12.60
CA LEU A 140 -3.92 -5.34 13.41
C LEU A 140 -3.40 -6.68 13.96
N GLY A 141 -4.31 -7.61 14.27
CA GLY A 141 -3.97 -8.96 14.75
C GLY A 141 -3.53 -9.91 13.63
N SER A 142 -3.93 -9.64 12.39
CA SER A 142 -3.60 -10.45 11.20
C SER A 142 -2.32 -10.01 10.50
N SER A 143 -1.65 -8.95 10.98
CA SER A 143 -0.36 -8.56 10.42
C SER A 143 0.61 -9.73 10.51
N PHE A 144 0.91 -10.34 9.36
CA PHE A 144 1.91 -11.41 9.19
C PHE A 144 3.35 -10.87 9.39
N ASP A 145 3.56 -9.95 10.30
CA ASP A 145 4.88 -9.56 10.76
C ASP A 145 5.49 -10.73 11.55
N GLY A 146 6.15 -11.52 10.81
CA GLY A 146 7.09 -12.61 11.00
C GLY A 146 7.48 -13.07 12.39
N ALA A 147 6.57 -13.35 13.32
CA ALA A 147 6.91 -13.94 14.60
C ALA A 147 5.75 -14.69 15.27
N LYS A 148 5.07 -15.59 14.55
CA LYS A 148 4.46 -16.79 15.17
C LYS A 148 4.15 -17.78 14.04
N SER A 149 5.02 -18.77 13.85
CA SER A 149 4.68 -19.95 13.06
C SER A 149 3.49 -20.62 13.76
N MET A 150 2.32 -20.55 13.15
CA MET A 150 1.25 -21.48 13.51
C MET A 150 1.58 -22.82 12.86
N GLY A 151 2.44 -23.59 13.54
CA GLY A 151 2.62 -25.01 13.25
C GLY A 151 1.36 -25.74 13.67
N PHE A 152 0.70 -26.41 12.73
CA PHE A 152 -0.25 -27.47 13.06
C PHE A 152 0.50 -28.51 13.89
N LYS A 153 0.13 -28.66 15.15
CA LYS A 153 0.51 -29.86 15.92
C LYS A 153 -0.39 -30.99 15.45
N VAL A 154 0.23 -31.98 14.78
CA VAL A 154 -0.35 -33.30 14.55
C VAL A 154 -0.35 -34.06 15.86
#